data_be8d9ee4135d75e623f1b8ed3b67f3c7
#
_entry.id   be8d9ee4135d75e623f1b8ed3b67f3c7
#
_cell.length_a   1.000
_cell.length_b   1.000
_cell.length_c   1.000
_cell.angle_alpha   90.00
_cell.angle_beta   90.00
_cell.angle_gamma   90.00
#
_symmetry.space_group_name_H-M   'P 1'
#
loop_
_entity.id
_entity.type
_entity.pdbx_description
1 polymer ?
#
loop_
_entity_poly.entity_id
_entity_poly.type
_entity_poly.pdbx_seq_one_letter_code
_entity_poly.pdbx_strand_id
1 'polypeptide(L)'
;TPVISTNSPRPRKCRFGSSGTLVQPLDCRILDEEGREVPLGQRGQIVVRGENVMAGYWKIPEATADTVRDGWLHTGDMGYLTDDGFLYVLGRFKSLLIASDGEKYSPEGMEEAIADASQLIDQIIVHNNQNPYTVAIVVPNRDELRRRYQTCGNDLAALAREVAGEIDAFRAGGVHAGEFPDRWLPSAVAI
;
A
#
# COMPACT_ATOMS: atom_id res chain seq x y z
N THR A 1 -13.55 9.77 10.34
CA THR A 1 -14.48 8.64 10.12
C THR A 1 -13.88 7.40 10.74
N PRO A 2 -14.47 6.84 11.80
CA PRO A 2 -13.79 5.82 12.60
C PRO A 2 -13.76 4.44 11.96
N VAL A 3 -14.87 3.92 11.42
CA VAL A 3 -14.93 2.58 10.84
C VAL A 3 -15.79 2.58 9.59
N ILE A 4 -15.26 2.06 8.49
CA ILE A 4 -15.95 1.93 7.19
C ILE A 4 -16.42 0.50 6.99
N SER A 5 -15.56 -0.47 7.29
CA SER A 5 -15.84 -1.89 7.10
C SER A 5 -15.28 -2.73 8.25
N THR A 6 -15.76 -3.93 8.40
CA THR A 6 -15.28 -4.88 9.42
C THR A 6 -15.44 -6.32 8.97
N ASN A 7 -14.44 -7.14 9.30
CA ASN A 7 -14.55 -8.59 9.23
C ASN A 7 -15.25 -9.11 10.50
N SER A 8 -16.37 -9.77 10.34
CA SER A 8 -17.09 -10.40 11.46
C SER A 8 -16.55 -11.81 11.70
N PRO A 9 -16.39 -12.27 12.95
CA PRO A 9 -16.01 -13.65 13.26
C PRO A 9 -17.10 -14.69 12.88
N ARG A 10 -18.26 -14.24 12.42
CA ARG A 10 -19.33 -15.14 11.98
C ARG A 10 -18.99 -15.79 10.65
N PRO A 11 -19.25 -17.09 10.46
CA PRO A 11 -19.04 -17.75 9.17
C PRO A 11 -19.71 -16.98 8.02
N ARG A 12 -19.05 -16.86 6.88
CA ARG A 12 -19.46 -16.11 5.68
C ARG A 12 -19.42 -14.58 5.78
N LYS A 13 -18.97 -13.99 6.90
CA LYS A 13 -18.79 -12.55 7.06
C LYS A 13 -17.33 -12.16 7.34
N CYS A 14 -16.41 -13.08 7.12
CA CYS A 14 -14.98 -12.85 7.17
C CYS A 14 -14.35 -13.41 5.90
N ARG A 15 -13.49 -12.61 5.26
CA ARG A 15 -12.72 -13.00 4.09
C ARG A 15 -11.30 -12.53 4.25
N PHE A 16 -10.36 -13.44 4.13
CA PHE A 16 -8.93 -13.15 4.23
C PHE A 16 -8.52 -12.13 3.15
N GLY A 17 -7.65 -11.19 3.51
CA GLY A 17 -7.18 -10.13 2.61
C GLY A 17 -8.17 -8.99 2.37
N SER A 18 -9.44 -9.10 2.84
CA SER A 18 -10.40 -8.00 2.77
C SER A 18 -10.47 -7.21 4.07
N SER A 19 -10.89 -5.95 3.98
CA SER A 19 -11.25 -5.13 5.16
C SER A 19 -12.62 -5.49 5.73
N GLY A 20 -13.33 -6.46 5.14
CA GLY A 20 -14.65 -6.92 5.55
C GLY A 20 -15.79 -6.25 4.80
N THR A 21 -17.01 -6.39 5.34
CA THR A 21 -18.23 -5.79 4.80
C THR A 21 -18.48 -4.42 5.40
N LEU A 22 -19.17 -3.53 4.67
CA LEU A 22 -19.50 -2.19 5.13
C LEU A 22 -20.29 -2.21 6.43
N VAL A 23 -19.97 -1.28 7.32
CA VAL A 23 -20.73 -1.03 8.54
C VAL A 23 -22.00 -0.27 8.19
N GLN A 24 -23.17 -0.77 8.64
CA GLN A 24 -24.45 -0.13 8.34
C GLN A 24 -24.81 0.95 9.39
N PRO A 25 -25.45 2.06 9.03
CA PRO A 25 -25.78 2.46 7.65
C PRO A 25 -24.63 3.29 7.02
N LEU A 26 -23.97 2.75 6.03
CA LEU A 26 -22.92 3.44 5.29
C LEU A 26 -23.06 3.13 3.80
N ASP A 27 -23.14 4.15 2.97
CA ASP A 27 -23.02 4.04 1.53
C ASP A 27 -21.54 4.08 1.13
N CYS A 28 -21.14 3.25 0.17
CA CYS A 28 -19.79 3.25 -0.39
C CYS A 28 -19.87 3.19 -1.92
N ARG A 29 -19.02 3.95 -2.58
CA ARG A 29 -18.80 3.90 -4.02
C ARG A 29 -17.32 3.80 -4.31
N ILE A 30 -17.01 3.26 -5.46
CA ILE A 30 -15.65 3.24 -6.00
C ILE A 30 -15.64 4.12 -7.24
N LEU A 31 -14.77 5.13 -7.27
CA LEU A 31 -14.71 6.13 -8.33
C LEU A 31 -13.42 6.01 -9.13
N ASP A 32 -13.51 6.23 -10.46
CA ASP A 32 -12.33 6.41 -11.31
C ASP A 32 -11.66 7.79 -11.12
N GLU A 33 -10.63 8.08 -11.91
CA GLU A 33 -9.89 9.36 -11.82
C GLU A 33 -10.74 10.56 -12.27
N GLU A 34 -11.75 10.32 -13.09
CA GLU A 34 -12.70 11.33 -13.55
C GLU A 34 -13.89 11.51 -12.58
N GLY A 35 -13.92 10.76 -11.48
CA GLY A 35 -14.96 10.83 -10.45
C GLY A 35 -16.25 10.07 -10.80
N ARG A 36 -16.21 9.18 -11.79
CA ARG A 36 -17.35 8.33 -12.18
C ARG A 36 -17.33 7.04 -11.40
N GLU A 37 -18.49 6.55 -11.01
CA GLU A 37 -18.61 5.27 -10.32
C GLU A 37 -18.26 4.12 -11.26
N VAL A 38 -17.38 3.21 -10.80
CA VAL A 38 -16.97 2.03 -11.54
C VAL A 38 -17.77 0.80 -11.12
N PRO A 39 -17.91 -0.21 -12.01
CA PRO A 39 -18.55 -1.48 -11.70
C PRO A 39 -17.87 -2.23 -10.52
N LEU A 40 -18.65 -3.08 -9.84
CA LEU A 40 -18.13 -3.97 -8.79
C LEU A 40 -16.94 -4.79 -9.30
N GLY A 41 -15.95 -4.97 -8.45
CA GLY A 41 -14.70 -5.65 -8.77
C GLY A 41 -13.64 -4.77 -9.47
N GLN A 42 -14.01 -3.60 -9.96
CA GLN A 42 -13.04 -2.65 -10.52
C GLN A 42 -12.42 -1.78 -9.44
N ARG A 43 -11.14 -1.45 -9.64
CA ARG A 43 -10.34 -0.63 -8.71
C ARG A 43 -10.61 0.86 -8.94
N GLY A 44 -10.63 1.61 -7.84
CA GLY A 44 -10.77 3.07 -7.87
C GLY A 44 -10.67 3.67 -6.48
N GLN A 45 -10.93 4.97 -6.37
CA GLN A 45 -10.95 5.67 -5.09
C GLN A 45 -12.19 5.27 -4.28
N ILE A 46 -11.98 4.91 -3.02
CA ILE A 46 -13.05 4.61 -2.08
C ILE A 46 -13.65 5.92 -1.60
N VAL A 47 -14.96 6.11 -1.81
CA VAL A 47 -15.72 7.23 -1.24
C VAL A 47 -16.89 6.70 -0.42
N VAL A 48 -17.18 7.34 0.70
CA VAL A 48 -18.20 6.88 1.64
C VAL A 48 -19.12 8.01 2.10
N ARG A 49 -20.36 7.66 2.40
CA ARG A 49 -21.36 8.57 2.94
C ARG A 49 -22.17 7.88 4.02
N GLY A 50 -22.38 8.53 5.15
CA GLY A 50 -23.17 8.01 6.27
C GLY A 50 -23.05 8.86 7.53
N GLU A 51 -23.79 8.49 8.56
CA GLU A 51 -23.82 9.23 9.83
C GLU A 51 -22.49 9.17 10.60
N ASN A 52 -21.65 8.18 10.33
CA ASN A 52 -20.33 8.03 10.92
C ASN A 52 -19.24 8.84 10.19
N VAL A 53 -19.59 9.51 9.08
CA VAL A 53 -18.66 10.40 8.38
C VAL A 53 -18.49 11.69 9.18
N MET A 54 -17.25 12.14 9.31
CA MET A 54 -16.92 13.38 10.01
C MET A 54 -17.62 14.58 9.39
N ALA A 55 -18.00 15.58 10.21
CA ALA A 55 -18.53 16.85 9.74
C ALA A 55 -17.45 17.71 9.04
N GLY A 56 -16.18 17.48 9.31
CA GLY A 56 -15.04 18.16 8.71
C GLY A 56 -13.83 18.23 9.64
N TYR A 57 -12.77 18.85 9.16
CA TYR A 57 -11.57 19.13 9.94
C TYR A 57 -11.74 20.40 10.78
N TRP A 58 -11.38 20.33 12.05
CA TRP A 58 -11.51 21.46 12.97
C TRP A 58 -10.69 22.66 12.51
N LYS A 59 -11.36 23.80 12.29
CA LYS A 59 -10.75 25.06 11.85
C LYS A 59 -9.98 25.02 10.52
N ILE A 60 -10.19 24.00 9.67
CA ILE A 60 -9.56 23.89 8.36
C ILE A 60 -10.64 23.65 7.29
N PRO A 61 -11.40 24.70 6.93
CA PRO A 61 -12.52 24.56 5.99
C PRO A 61 -12.08 24.15 4.58
N GLU A 62 -10.91 24.59 4.12
CA GLU A 62 -10.35 24.22 2.81
C GLU A 62 -10.11 22.71 2.71
N ALA A 63 -9.40 22.11 3.69
CA ALA A 63 -9.18 20.68 3.72
C ALA A 63 -10.49 19.88 3.87
N THR A 64 -11.50 20.46 4.54
CA THR A 64 -12.83 19.86 4.63
C THR A 64 -13.51 19.83 3.27
N ALA A 65 -13.51 20.95 2.54
CA ALA A 65 -14.10 21.05 1.21
C ALA A 65 -13.41 20.11 0.20
N ASP A 66 -12.09 19.93 0.32
CA ASP A 66 -11.32 19.00 -0.52
C ASP A 66 -11.65 17.54 -0.23
N THR A 67 -11.97 17.22 1.03
CA THR A 67 -12.14 15.84 1.47
C THR A 67 -13.61 15.40 1.48
N VAL A 68 -14.55 16.30 1.83
CA VAL A 68 -15.98 16.01 1.84
C VAL A 68 -16.66 16.82 0.75
N ARG A 69 -17.13 16.13 -0.30
CA ARG A 69 -17.77 16.75 -1.47
C ARG A 69 -19.17 16.17 -1.65
N ASP A 70 -20.18 17.02 -1.71
CA ASP A 70 -21.59 16.61 -1.86
C ASP A 70 -22.04 15.54 -0.85
N GLY A 71 -21.53 15.63 0.37
CA GLY A 71 -21.79 14.66 1.45
C GLY A 71 -21.02 13.33 1.36
N TRP A 72 -20.14 13.19 0.37
CA TRP A 72 -19.24 12.04 0.24
C TRP A 72 -17.85 12.36 0.75
N LEU A 73 -17.35 11.49 1.64
CA LEU A 73 -15.97 11.55 2.09
C LEU A 73 -15.08 10.83 1.07
N HIS A 74 -14.17 11.56 0.46
CA HIS A 74 -13.09 11.03 -0.36
C HIS A 74 -11.98 10.56 0.57
N THR A 75 -11.89 9.23 0.79
CA THR A 75 -10.97 8.67 1.80
C THR A 75 -9.50 8.86 1.44
N GLY A 76 -9.21 9.01 0.14
CA GLY A 76 -7.86 9.00 -0.39
C GLY A 76 -7.27 7.60 -0.52
N ASP A 77 -8.04 6.57 -0.18
CA ASP A 77 -7.64 5.18 -0.32
C ASP A 77 -8.16 4.61 -1.64
N MET A 78 -7.41 3.71 -2.24
CA MET A 78 -7.78 2.93 -3.41
C MET A 78 -8.27 1.55 -2.99
N GLY A 79 -9.29 1.05 -3.66
CA GLY A 79 -9.82 -0.28 -3.39
C GLY A 79 -10.89 -0.70 -4.37
N TYR A 80 -11.59 -1.77 -4.06
CA TYR A 80 -12.74 -2.26 -4.81
C TYR A 80 -13.74 -2.96 -3.90
N LEU A 81 -15.00 -2.99 -4.34
CA LEU A 81 -16.08 -3.76 -3.72
C LEU A 81 -16.35 -5.00 -4.57
N THR A 82 -16.54 -6.14 -3.91
CA THR A 82 -16.98 -7.37 -4.56
C THR A 82 -18.50 -7.47 -4.62
N ASP A 83 -19.04 -8.34 -5.50
CA ASP A 83 -20.48 -8.57 -5.66
C ASP A 83 -21.17 -9.04 -4.36
N ASP A 84 -20.43 -9.71 -3.49
CA ASP A 84 -20.89 -10.16 -2.18
C ASP A 84 -20.60 -9.16 -1.04
N GLY A 85 -20.20 -7.92 -1.39
CA GLY A 85 -20.13 -6.78 -0.51
C GLY A 85 -18.88 -6.66 0.35
N PHE A 86 -17.79 -7.39 0.02
CA PHE A 86 -16.51 -7.22 0.70
C PHE A 86 -15.71 -6.07 0.10
N LEU A 87 -15.17 -5.22 0.98
CA LEU A 87 -14.27 -4.14 0.61
C LEU A 87 -12.81 -4.61 0.70
N TYR A 88 -12.06 -4.38 -0.36
CA TYR A 88 -10.62 -4.57 -0.40
C TYR A 88 -9.95 -3.20 -0.52
N VAL A 89 -9.07 -2.88 0.43
CA VAL A 89 -8.24 -1.68 0.40
C VAL A 89 -6.88 -2.06 -0.15
N LEU A 90 -6.42 -1.33 -1.18
CA LEU A 90 -5.20 -1.63 -1.92
C LEU A 90 -4.05 -0.67 -1.59
N GLY A 91 -4.33 0.41 -0.86
CA GLY A 91 -3.37 1.43 -0.46
C GLY A 91 -3.86 2.84 -0.72
N ARG A 92 -2.98 3.83 -0.63
CA ARG A 92 -3.30 5.25 -0.82
C ARG A 92 -3.33 5.64 -2.29
N PHE A 93 -4.39 6.33 -2.71
CA PHE A 93 -4.54 6.79 -4.09
C PHE A 93 -3.40 7.73 -4.54
N LYS A 94 -2.92 8.60 -3.64
CA LYS A 94 -1.81 9.54 -3.90
C LYS A 94 -0.42 8.92 -3.78
N SER A 95 -0.32 7.74 -3.18
CA SER A 95 0.96 7.03 -2.98
C SER A 95 1.23 5.99 -4.06
N LEU A 96 0.35 5.88 -5.06
CA LEU A 96 0.55 4.94 -6.15
C LEU A 96 1.82 5.26 -6.93
N LEU A 97 2.60 4.25 -7.17
CA LEU A 97 3.73 4.31 -8.09
C LEU A 97 3.23 4.04 -9.51
N ILE A 98 3.93 4.60 -10.48
CA ILE A 98 3.60 4.44 -11.89
C ILE A 98 4.79 3.75 -12.56
N ALA A 99 4.56 2.55 -13.08
CA ALA A 99 5.56 1.83 -13.86
C ALA A 99 5.76 2.47 -15.24
N SER A 100 6.83 2.08 -15.95
CA SER A 100 7.16 2.62 -17.28
C SER A 100 6.08 2.37 -18.34
N ASP A 101 5.24 1.34 -18.16
CA ASP A 101 4.09 1.01 -19.01
C ASP A 101 2.80 1.75 -18.61
N GLY A 102 2.86 2.63 -17.60
CA GLY A 102 1.73 3.38 -17.08
C GLY A 102 0.88 2.62 -16.04
N GLU A 103 1.23 1.37 -15.72
CA GLU A 103 0.54 0.61 -14.68
C GLU A 103 0.74 1.28 -13.32
N LYS A 104 -0.38 1.44 -12.58
CA LYS A 104 -0.37 1.99 -11.23
C LYS A 104 -0.42 0.87 -10.21
N TYR A 105 0.47 0.91 -9.22
CA TYR A 105 0.55 -0.07 -8.14
C TYR A 105 0.81 0.59 -6.79
N SER A 106 0.32 -0.05 -5.72
CA SER A 106 0.61 0.41 -4.35
C SER A 106 1.98 -0.10 -3.92
N PRO A 107 2.85 0.77 -3.40
CA PRO A 107 4.11 0.34 -2.82
C PRO A 107 3.93 -0.40 -1.49
N GLU A 108 2.90 -0.06 -0.71
CA GLU A 108 2.73 -0.47 0.69
C GLU A 108 2.83 -1.98 0.90
N GLY A 109 2.11 -2.78 0.09
CA GLY A 109 2.16 -4.25 0.22
C GLY A 109 3.53 -4.85 -0.11
N MET A 110 4.26 -4.25 -1.05
CA MET A 110 5.61 -4.69 -1.41
C MET A 110 6.63 -4.25 -0.36
N GLU A 111 6.52 -3.03 0.15
CA GLU A 111 7.37 -2.51 1.23
C GLU A 111 7.22 -3.36 2.49
N GLU A 112 5.99 -3.68 2.89
CA GLU A 112 5.68 -4.54 4.04
C GLU A 112 6.23 -5.95 3.84
N ALA A 113 5.97 -6.58 2.70
CA ALA A 113 6.44 -7.94 2.43
C ALA A 113 7.98 -8.04 2.43
N ILE A 114 8.68 -7.05 1.85
CA ILE A 114 10.16 -7.02 1.84
C ILE A 114 10.69 -6.81 3.27
N ALA A 115 10.11 -5.90 4.04
CA ALA A 115 10.53 -5.64 5.42
C ALA A 115 10.30 -6.87 6.33
N ASP A 116 9.15 -7.53 6.21
CA ASP A 116 8.78 -8.70 7.01
C ASP A 116 9.66 -9.92 6.69
N ALA A 117 10.06 -10.09 5.43
CA ALA A 117 10.92 -11.19 5.02
C ALA A 117 12.41 -10.96 5.35
N SER A 118 12.80 -9.72 5.60
CA SER A 118 14.19 -9.31 5.79
C SER A 118 14.61 -9.31 7.26
N GLN A 119 15.84 -9.72 7.52
CA GLN A 119 16.50 -9.50 8.82
C GLN A 119 17.29 -8.19 8.85
N LEU A 120 17.65 -7.66 7.70
CA LEU A 120 18.50 -6.47 7.55
C LEU A 120 17.71 -5.18 7.37
N ILE A 121 16.44 -5.25 7.00
CA ILE A 121 15.61 -4.11 6.65
C ILE A 121 14.56 -3.90 7.74
N ASP A 122 14.61 -2.77 8.46
CA ASP A 122 13.55 -2.36 9.38
C ASP A 122 12.43 -1.61 8.64
N GLN A 123 12.80 -0.78 7.67
CA GLN A 123 11.85 -0.02 6.86
C GLN A 123 12.38 0.15 5.45
N ILE A 124 11.49 0.14 4.48
CA ILE A 124 11.79 0.41 3.08
C ILE A 124 10.75 1.35 2.51
N ILE A 125 11.19 2.29 1.69
CA ILE A 125 10.34 3.17 0.90
C ILE A 125 10.74 3.00 -0.54
N VAL A 126 9.81 2.61 -1.40
CA VAL A 126 10.06 2.47 -2.82
C VAL A 126 9.50 3.67 -3.59
N HIS A 127 10.15 4.01 -4.68
CA HIS A 127 9.76 5.12 -5.54
C HIS A 127 9.91 4.76 -7.01
N ASN A 128 8.87 5.04 -7.78
CA ASN A 128 8.88 5.03 -9.24
C ASN A 128 7.86 6.06 -9.74
N ASN A 129 8.22 6.78 -10.78
CA ASN A 129 7.34 7.71 -11.49
C ASN A 129 7.63 7.62 -12.98
N GLN A 130 7.04 6.63 -13.64
CA GLN A 130 7.19 6.34 -15.07
C GLN A 130 8.64 6.07 -15.53
N ASN A 131 9.53 5.73 -14.58
CA ASN A 131 10.89 5.34 -14.92
C ASN A 131 10.95 3.84 -15.28
N PRO A 132 11.93 3.43 -16.09
CA PRO A 132 12.13 2.02 -16.40
C PRO A 132 12.67 1.21 -15.22
N TYR A 133 12.88 1.84 -14.07
CA TYR A 133 13.37 1.22 -12.85
C TYR A 133 12.69 1.80 -11.62
N THR A 134 12.55 0.97 -10.60
CA THR A 134 12.12 1.37 -9.25
C THR A 134 13.36 1.51 -8.37
N VAL A 135 13.37 2.49 -7.49
CA VAL A 135 14.43 2.71 -6.49
C VAL A 135 13.87 2.55 -5.09
N ALA A 136 14.72 2.20 -4.14
CA ALA A 136 14.35 2.13 -2.73
C ALA A 136 15.32 2.91 -1.84
N ILE A 137 14.76 3.48 -0.77
CA ILE A 137 15.50 3.96 0.39
C ILE A 137 15.22 2.97 1.52
N VAL A 138 16.26 2.48 2.16
CA VAL A 138 16.17 1.47 3.21
C VAL A 138 16.71 2.02 4.51
N VAL A 139 15.95 1.81 5.59
CA VAL A 139 16.43 1.96 6.96
C VAL A 139 16.82 0.57 7.46
N PRO A 140 18.11 0.30 7.64
CA PRO A 140 18.56 -1.03 8.04
C PRO A 140 18.36 -1.28 9.54
N ASN A 141 18.20 -2.54 9.91
CA ASN A 141 18.12 -2.99 11.29
C ASN A 141 19.46 -2.73 12.01
N ARG A 142 19.45 -1.81 12.98
CA ARG A 142 20.66 -1.34 13.67
C ARG A 142 21.36 -2.44 14.48
N ASP A 143 20.62 -3.36 15.07
CA ASP A 143 21.19 -4.40 15.92
C ASP A 143 21.81 -5.51 15.06
N GLU A 144 21.16 -5.84 13.96
CA GLU A 144 21.71 -6.77 12.98
C GLU A 144 22.95 -6.19 12.29
N LEU A 145 22.89 -4.89 11.92
CA LEU A 145 24.05 -4.17 11.45
C LEU A 145 25.23 -4.27 12.40
N ARG A 146 25.06 -3.95 13.68
CA ARG A 146 26.13 -4.02 14.68
C ARG A 146 26.74 -5.43 14.79
N ARG A 147 25.89 -6.46 14.75
CA ARG A 147 26.36 -7.86 14.77
C ARG A 147 27.22 -8.19 13.56
N ARG A 148 26.81 -7.80 12.37
CA ARG A 148 27.53 -8.07 11.10
C ARG A 148 28.78 -7.21 10.96
N TYR A 149 28.75 -5.94 11.37
CA TYR A 149 29.92 -5.06 11.36
C TYR A 149 31.06 -5.54 12.26
N GLN A 150 30.75 -6.19 13.38
CA GLN A 150 31.78 -6.79 14.24
C GLN A 150 32.53 -7.93 13.53
N THR A 151 31.91 -8.56 12.55
CA THR A 151 32.47 -9.70 11.80
C THR A 151 33.07 -9.31 10.44
N CYS A 152 32.59 -8.27 9.77
CA CYS A 152 32.95 -7.95 8.37
C CYS A 152 33.68 -6.62 8.17
N GLY A 153 33.86 -5.79 9.23
CA GLY A 153 34.46 -4.44 9.10
C GLY A 153 33.49 -3.40 8.49
N ASN A 154 33.93 -2.13 8.40
CA ASN A 154 33.10 -0.98 7.98
C ASN A 154 32.89 -0.90 6.45
N ASP A 155 32.52 -1.96 5.76
CA ASP A 155 32.26 -1.94 4.31
C ASP A 155 30.77 -1.69 4.01
N LEU A 156 30.40 -0.41 3.85
CA LEU A 156 29.04 0.02 3.46
C LEU A 156 28.62 -0.55 2.10
N ALA A 157 29.56 -0.77 1.19
CA ALA A 157 29.26 -1.33 -0.12
C ALA A 157 28.92 -2.83 -0.02
N ALA A 158 29.53 -3.55 0.93
CA ALA A 158 29.15 -4.93 1.22
C ALA A 158 27.74 -4.99 1.79
N LEU A 159 27.41 -4.12 2.73
CA LEU A 159 26.06 -4.04 3.30
C LEU A 159 24.99 -3.74 2.25
N ALA A 160 25.24 -2.75 1.38
CA ALA A 160 24.30 -2.41 0.30
C ALA A 160 24.06 -3.62 -0.62
N ARG A 161 25.09 -4.45 -0.88
CA ARG A 161 24.94 -5.69 -1.66
C ARG A 161 24.10 -6.74 -0.92
N GLU A 162 24.27 -6.89 0.40
CA GLU A 162 23.45 -7.82 1.19
C GLU A 162 21.99 -7.41 1.21
N VAL A 163 21.70 -6.12 1.44
CA VAL A 163 20.33 -5.58 1.39
C VAL A 163 19.70 -5.76 0.01
N ALA A 164 20.47 -5.49 -1.06
CA ALA A 164 19.99 -5.74 -2.43
C ALA A 164 19.70 -7.23 -2.66
N GLY A 165 20.52 -8.14 -2.10
CA GLY A 165 20.32 -9.58 -2.17
C GLY A 165 19.03 -10.04 -1.48
N GLU A 166 18.61 -9.41 -0.38
CA GLU A 166 17.34 -9.72 0.28
C GLU A 166 16.14 -9.28 -0.57
N ILE A 167 16.24 -8.14 -1.28
CA ILE A 167 15.23 -7.70 -2.25
C ILE A 167 15.20 -8.63 -3.47
N ASP A 168 16.36 -9.12 -3.92
CA ASP A 168 16.46 -10.05 -5.04
C ASP A 168 15.80 -11.41 -4.75
N ALA A 169 15.56 -11.76 -3.47
CA ALA A 169 14.79 -12.94 -3.10
C ALA A 169 13.34 -12.91 -3.64
N PHE A 170 12.80 -11.74 -3.96
CA PHE A 170 11.48 -11.58 -4.58
C PHE A 170 11.51 -11.68 -6.11
N ARG A 171 12.69 -11.64 -6.75
CA ARG A 171 12.86 -11.77 -8.20
C ARG A 171 12.77 -13.22 -8.67
N ALA A 172 12.68 -13.40 -9.98
CA ALA A 172 12.66 -14.72 -10.61
C ALA A 172 13.83 -15.59 -10.13
N GLY A 173 13.50 -16.76 -9.59
CA GLY A 173 14.47 -17.71 -8.99
C GLY A 173 14.73 -17.53 -7.49
N GLY A 174 14.21 -16.49 -6.86
CA GLY A 174 14.25 -16.30 -5.41
C GLY A 174 13.14 -17.05 -4.67
N VAL A 175 13.23 -17.09 -3.33
CA VAL A 175 12.28 -17.82 -2.46
C VAL A 175 10.89 -17.19 -2.43
N HIS A 176 10.76 -15.89 -2.74
CA HIS A 176 9.52 -15.12 -2.82
C HIS A 176 9.16 -14.79 -4.27
N ALA A 177 9.73 -15.50 -5.24
CA ALA A 177 9.49 -15.24 -6.65
C ALA A 177 7.99 -15.33 -7.01
N GLY A 178 7.50 -14.31 -7.73
CA GLY A 178 6.11 -14.25 -8.20
C GLY A 178 5.13 -13.57 -7.25
N GLU A 179 5.54 -13.13 -6.07
CA GLU A 179 4.70 -12.31 -5.19
C GLU A 179 4.42 -10.93 -5.81
N PHE A 180 5.43 -10.36 -6.48
CA PHE A 180 5.32 -9.10 -7.21
C PHE A 180 5.93 -9.22 -8.62
N PRO A 181 5.44 -8.44 -9.60
CA PRO A 181 6.09 -8.33 -10.90
C PRO A 181 7.53 -7.79 -10.75
N ASP A 182 8.51 -8.41 -11.42
CA ASP A 182 9.93 -8.02 -11.33
C ASP A 182 10.18 -6.53 -11.61
N ARG A 183 9.37 -5.92 -12.50
CA ARG A 183 9.47 -4.50 -12.86
C ARG A 183 9.06 -3.54 -11.74
N TRP A 184 8.34 -4.01 -10.72
CA TRP A 184 7.97 -3.22 -9.56
C TRP A 184 9.07 -3.23 -8.49
N LEU A 185 9.87 -4.30 -8.47
CA LEU A 185 10.91 -4.47 -7.45
C LEU A 185 12.05 -3.46 -7.64
N PRO A 186 12.60 -2.90 -6.55
CA PRO A 186 13.72 -1.97 -6.62
C PRO A 186 14.95 -2.56 -7.32
N SER A 187 15.48 -1.85 -8.30
CA SER A 187 16.73 -2.20 -8.99
C SER A 187 17.94 -1.42 -8.47
N ALA A 188 17.71 -0.42 -7.61
CA ALA A 188 18.73 0.32 -6.90
C ALA A 188 18.26 0.67 -5.49
N VAL A 189 19.19 0.58 -4.53
CA VAL A 189 18.92 0.79 -3.10
C VAL A 189 19.87 1.84 -2.56
N ALA A 190 19.35 2.80 -1.79
CA ALA A 190 20.10 3.72 -0.95
C ALA A 190 19.88 3.36 0.53
N ILE A 191 20.93 3.45 1.34
CA ILE A 191 20.93 3.14 2.77
C ILE A 191 21.34 4.40 3.55
#